data_0c5d6735de3e5061df0f9bcad8652385
#
_entry.id   0c5d6735de3e5061df0f9bcad8652385
#
_cell.length_a   1.000
_cell.length_b   1.000
_cell.length_c   1.000
_cell.angle_alpha   90.00
_cell.angle_beta   90.00
_cell.angle_gamma   90.00
#
_symmetry.space_group_name_H-M   'P 1'
#
loop_
_entity.id
_entity.type
_entity.pdbx_description
1 polymer ?
#
loop_
_entity_poly.entity_id
_entity_poly.type
_entity_poly.pdbx_seq_one_letter_code
_entity_poly.pdbx_strand_id
1 'polypeptide(L)'
;PVIEEMKREKRKKIIYLGVISADRDLQSFAEAVERVKEDYCLYLFGKFRGDGAEEFKKLCDSYSSLKYMGFFNPPKHLEFLKYADIALVPYKPGKIEGSGFTILNALYCAPNKIYEYAGCNIPMIGTDVLGLREPFEKYNIGVCCKDLKPETIIDAIRYVDANHDEMVKNSKAFFDSADLDYIVNSIVND
;
A
#
# COMPACT_ATOMS: atom_id res chain seq x y z
N PRO A 1 9.97 6.64 19.07
CA PRO A 1 9.05 5.62 19.60
C PRO A 1 8.58 4.67 18.50
N VAL A 2 8.01 5.16 17.37
CA VAL A 2 7.46 4.33 16.28
C VAL A 2 8.53 3.44 15.63
N ILE A 3 9.68 3.99 15.28
CA ILE A 3 10.78 3.23 14.69
C ILE A 3 11.24 2.11 15.64
N GLU A 4 11.35 2.38 16.92
CA GLU A 4 11.74 1.37 17.91
C GLU A 4 10.69 0.26 18.06
N GLU A 5 9.42 0.60 17.92
CA GLU A 5 8.34 -0.39 17.89
C GLU A 5 8.46 -1.29 16.65
N MET A 6 8.61 -0.69 15.46
CA MET A 6 8.78 -1.45 14.21
C MET A 6 10.04 -2.34 14.22
N LYS A 7 11.14 -1.90 14.84
CA LYS A 7 12.36 -2.71 14.99
C LYS A 7 12.17 -3.90 15.93
N ARG A 8 11.34 -3.78 16.97
CA ARG A 8 11.05 -4.86 17.93
C ARG A 8 10.04 -5.87 17.41
N GLU A 9 9.23 -5.47 16.43
CA GLU A 9 8.26 -6.37 15.82
C GLU A 9 8.98 -7.48 15.03
N LYS A 10 8.70 -8.72 15.39
CA LYS A 10 9.31 -9.91 14.78
C LYS A 10 8.57 -10.41 13.55
N ARG A 11 7.26 -10.08 13.47
CA ARG A 11 6.42 -10.45 12.33
C ARG A 11 6.80 -9.64 11.09
N LYS A 12 6.47 -10.15 9.93
CA LYS A 12 6.56 -9.40 8.68
C LYS A 12 5.63 -8.17 8.72
N LYS A 13 6.15 -7.04 8.35
CA LYS A 13 5.47 -5.74 8.44
C LYS A 13 4.90 -5.32 7.10
N ILE A 14 3.58 -5.35 7.03
CA ILE A 14 2.84 -4.77 5.92
C ILE A 14 2.59 -3.30 6.26
N ILE A 15 2.80 -2.38 5.31
CA ILE A 15 2.67 -0.94 5.57
C ILE A 15 1.70 -0.28 4.60
N TYR A 16 0.95 0.67 5.11
CA TYR A 16 0.19 1.63 4.32
C TYR A 16 0.54 3.06 4.73
N LEU A 17 0.93 3.89 3.76
CA LEU A 17 1.13 5.33 3.95
C LEU A 17 0.09 6.10 3.13
N GLY A 18 -0.68 6.98 3.77
CA GLY A 18 -1.56 7.88 3.04
C GLY A 18 -2.87 8.21 3.74
N VAL A 19 -3.79 8.81 3.00
CA VAL A 19 -5.12 9.14 3.53
C VAL A 19 -5.90 7.85 3.77
N ILE A 20 -6.46 7.73 4.96
CA ILE A 20 -7.35 6.63 5.37
C ILE A 20 -8.78 7.12 5.13
N SER A 21 -9.43 6.60 4.11
CA SER A 21 -10.74 7.07 3.64
C SER A 21 -11.52 5.92 2.98
N ALA A 22 -12.80 6.11 2.76
CA ALA A 22 -13.72 5.08 2.25
C ALA A 22 -13.36 4.56 0.84
N ASP A 23 -12.57 5.32 0.07
CA ASP A 23 -12.06 4.91 -1.25
C ASP A 23 -10.78 4.04 -1.18
N ARG A 24 -10.35 3.70 0.03
CA ARG A 24 -9.28 2.74 0.32
C ARG A 24 -9.85 1.57 1.07
N ASP A 25 -9.74 0.38 0.51
CA ASP A 25 -10.26 -0.83 1.16
C ASP A 25 -9.27 -1.39 2.19
N LEU A 26 -8.96 -0.58 3.19
CA LEU A 26 -8.07 -0.99 4.28
C LEU A 26 -8.72 -2.00 5.23
N GLN A 27 -10.06 -2.02 5.30
CA GLN A 27 -10.77 -2.95 6.17
C GLN A 27 -10.57 -4.40 5.72
N SER A 28 -10.77 -4.71 4.44
CA SER A 28 -10.57 -6.07 3.93
C SER A 28 -9.12 -6.55 4.13
N PHE A 29 -8.14 -5.66 3.94
CA PHE A 29 -6.74 -5.98 4.24
C PHE A 29 -6.50 -6.21 5.73
N ALA A 30 -7.09 -5.39 6.61
CA ALA A 30 -6.97 -5.56 8.06
C ALA A 30 -7.57 -6.89 8.52
N GLU A 31 -8.74 -7.26 8.02
CA GLU A 31 -9.39 -8.54 8.29
C GLU A 31 -8.55 -9.74 7.81
N ALA A 32 -7.95 -9.63 6.63
CA ALA A 32 -7.07 -10.67 6.10
C ALA A 32 -5.80 -10.84 6.95
N VAL A 33 -5.15 -9.73 7.32
CA VAL A 33 -3.94 -9.75 8.14
C VAL A 33 -4.22 -10.29 9.55
N GLU A 34 -5.39 -9.96 10.15
CA GLU A 34 -5.75 -10.52 11.47
C GLU A 34 -5.90 -12.05 11.44
N ARG A 35 -6.29 -12.66 10.30
CA ARG A 35 -6.34 -14.13 10.16
C ARG A 35 -4.96 -14.79 10.09
N VAL A 36 -3.92 -14.04 9.78
CA VAL A 36 -2.52 -14.50 9.69
C VAL A 36 -1.61 -13.73 10.65
N LYS A 37 -2.16 -13.25 11.74
CA LYS A 37 -1.51 -12.37 12.71
C LYS A 37 -0.29 -12.95 13.43
N GLU A 38 -0.11 -14.24 13.40
CA GLU A 38 1.08 -14.87 13.97
C GLU A 38 2.34 -14.52 13.15
N ASP A 39 2.20 -14.35 11.85
CA ASP A 39 3.31 -14.12 10.93
C ASP A 39 3.39 -12.67 10.43
N TYR A 40 2.25 -11.94 10.38
CA TYR A 40 2.15 -10.62 9.78
C TYR A 40 1.49 -9.59 10.70
N CYS A 41 1.87 -8.33 10.51
CA CYS A 41 1.18 -7.18 11.11
C CYS A 41 1.07 -6.03 10.11
N LEU A 42 0.01 -5.22 10.23
CA LEU A 42 -0.28 -4.11 9.35
C LEU A 42 -0.10 -2.79 10.10
N TYR A 43 0.83 -1.98 9.61
CA TYR A 43 1.08 -0.62 10.08
C TYR A 43 0.40 0.42 9.20
N LEU A 44 -0.41 1.27 9.79
CA LEU A 44 -1.14 2.32 9.10
C LEU A 44 -0.62 3.70 9.50
N PHE A 45 -0.21 4.46 8.51
CA PHE A 45 0.25 5.84 8.67
C PHE A 45 -0.62 6.78 7.83
N GLY A 46 -1.26 7.75 8.44
CA GLY A 46 -2.04 8.71 7.71
C GLY A 46 -3.09 9.44 8.52
N LYS A 47 -3.82 10.33 7.84
CA LYS A 47 -4.99 11.02 8.40
C LYS A 47 -6.26 10.34 7.94
N PHE A 48 -7.20 10.19 8.85
CA PHE A 48 -8.56 9.82 8.51
C PHE A 48 -9.25 10.97 7.77
N ARG A 49 -10.01 10.64 6.75
CA ARG A 49 -10.78 11.59 5.97
C ARG A 49 -12.14 11.01 5.58
N GLY A 50 -13.20 11.82 5.79
CA GLY A 50 -14.57 11.43 5.46
C GLY A 50 -15.24 10.59 6.54
N ASP A 51 -16.41 10.07 6.20
CA ASP A 51 -17.22 9.23 7.08
C ASP A 51 -16.58 7.86 7.31
N GLY A 52 -16.90 7.20 8.42
CA GLY A 52 -16.36 5.88 8.76
C GLY A 52 -15.01 5.90 9.50
N ALA A 53 -14.44 7.08 9.79
CA ALA A 53 -13.17 7.19 10.50
C ALA A 53 -13.22 6.60 11.91
N GLU A 54 -14.32 6.80 12.63
CA GLU A 54 -14.48 6.31 14.00
C GLU A 54 -14.70 4.78 14.03
N GLU A 55 -15.44 4.22 13.06
CA GLU A 55 -15.59 2.77 12.90
C GLU A 55 -14.26 2.11 12.61
N PHE A 56 -13.47 2.70 11.72
CA PHE A 56 -12.17 2.16 11.38
C PHE A 56 -11.15 2.27 12.53
N LYS A 57 -11.21 3.33 13.33
CA LYS A 57 -10.40 3.42 14.56
C LYS A 57 -10.76 2.32 15.56
N LYS A 58 -12.06 2.05 15.77
CA LYS A 58 -12.51 0.93 16.61
C LYS A 58 -11.99 -0.42 16.08
N LEU A 59 -11.95 -0.59 14.75
CA LEU A 59 -11.36 -1.77 14.14
C LEU A 59 -9.86 -1.87 14.45
N CYS A 60 -9.12 -0.76 14.35
CA CYS A 60 -7.71 -0.71 14.71
C CYS A 60 -7.46 -1.13 16.17
N ASP A 61 -8.36 -0.73 17.07
CA ASP A 61 -8.27 -1.06 18.51
C ASP A 61 -8.66 -2.53 18.79
N SER A 62 -9.43 -3.16 17.90
CA SER A 62 -9.94 -4.53 18.09
C SER A 62 -9.00 -5.61 17.52
N TYR A 63 -8.14 -5.28 16.56
CA TYR A 63 -7.25 -6.24 15.91
C TYR A 63 -5.82 -6.14 16.44
N SER A 64 -5.28 -7.26 16.92
CA SER A 64 -3.93 -7.32 17.48
C SER A 64 -2.82 -7.19 16.42
N SER A 65 -3.15 -7.45 15.17
CA SER A 65 -2.24 -7.32 14.03
C SER A 65 -2.27 -5.95 13.36
N LEU A 66 -3.18 -5.07 13.78
CA LEU A 66 -3.36 -3.75 13.17
C LEU A 66 -2.84 -2.66 14.08
N LYS A 67 -1.96 -1.80 13.55
CA LYS A 67 -1.31 -0.73 14.33
C LYS A 67 -1.46 0.60 13.61
N TYR A 68 -2.27 1.49 14.17
CA TYR A 68 -2.39 2.87 13.70
C TYR A 68 -1.33 3.76 14.35
N MET A 69 -0.42 4.29 13.55
CA MET A 69 0.75 5.05 14.01
C MET A 69 0.58 6.57 13.88
N GLY A 70 -0.58 7.02 13.40
CA GLY A 70 -0.85 8.45 13.22
C GLY A 70 -0.31 9.01 11.90
N PHE A 71 -0.25 10.33 11.84
CA PHE A 71 0.18 11.07 10.65
C PHE A 71 1.56 11.69 10.85
N PHE A 72 2.39 11.56 9.82
CA PHE A 72 3.71 12.20 9.75
C PHE A 72 3.79 13.03 8.46
N ASN A 73 4.29 14.27 8.58
CA ASN A 73 4.48 15.14 7.43
C ASN A 73 5.54 14.58 6.46
N PRO A 74 5.35 14.74 5.15
CA PRO A 74 6.41 14.48 4.17
C PRO A 74 7.67 15.33 4.45
N PRO A 75 8.88 14.80 4.23
CA PRO A 75 9.20 13.45 3.79
C PRO A 75 9.37 12.43 4.93
N LYS A 76 9.15 12.84 6.19
CA LYS A 76 9.41 12.02 7.39
C LYS A 76 8.65 10.67 7.38
N HIS A 77 7.46 10.62 6.77
CA HIS A 77 6.69 9.38 6.66
C HIS A 77 7.44 8.28 5.87
N LEU A 78 8.35 8.64 4.97
CA LEU A 78 9.14 7.68 4.18
C LEU A 78 10.21 6.96 5.02
N GLU A 79 10.58 7.51 6.17
CA GLU A 79 11.58 6.87 7.05
C GLU A 79 11.11 5.51 7.57
N PHE A 80 9.79 5.31 7.69
CA PHE A 80 9.20 4.07 8.17
C PHE A 80 9.24 2.95 7.15
N LEU A 81 9.33 3.27 5.86
CA LEU A 81 9.41 2.30 4.77
C LEU A 81 10.61 1.37 4.89
N LYS A 82 11.71 1.83 5.47
CA LYS A 82 12.92 1.01 5.69
C LYS A 82 12.69 -0.22 6.59
N TYR A 83 11.57 -0.25 7.28
CA TYR A 83 11.22 -1.32 8.21
C TYR A 83 10.05 -2.17 7.73
N ALA A 84 9.56 -1.90 6.54
CA ALA A 84 8.44 -2.62 5.94
C ALA A 84 8.93 -3.75 5.02
N ASP A 85 8.20 -4.83 5.01
CA ASP A 85 8.45 -5.98 4.15
C ASP A 85 7.54 -5.94 2.90
N ILE A 86 6.30 -5.44 3.03
CA ILE A 86 5.30 -5.36 1.97
C ILE A 86 4.55 -4.03 2.10
N ALA A 87 4.21 -3.38 1.00
CA ALA A 87 3.42 -2.15 1.00
C ALA A 87 2.04 -2.33 0.34
N LEU A 88 1.04 -1.58 0.81
CA LEU A 88 -0.32 -1.65 0.30
C LEU A 88 -0.68 -0.49 -0.61
N VAL A 89 -1.37 -0.81 -1.70
CA VAL A 89 -2.00 0.15 -2.63
C VAL A 89 -3.50 -0.21 -2.78
N PRO A 90 -4.32 -0.01 -1.74
CA PRO A 90 -5.65 -0.60 -1.58
C PRO A 90 -6.74 0.31 -2.13
N TYR A 91 -6.76 0.58 -3.43
CA TYR A 91 -7.83 1.35 -4.05
C TYR A 91 -9.12 0.52 -4.12
N LYS A 92 -10.24 1.13 -3.72
CA LYS A 92 -11.54 0.47 -3.83
C LYS A 92 -12.02 0.54 -5.28
N PRO A 93 -12.20 -0.59 -5.97
CA PRO A 93 -12.75 -0.58 -7.32
C PRO A 93 -14.23 -0.22 -7.26
N GLY A 94 -14.63 0.84 -7.97
CA GLY A 94 -16.04 1.21 -8.09
C GLY A 94 -16.34 2.63 -7.65
N LYS A 95 -17.61 3.03 -7.87
CA LYS A 95 -18.12 4.34 -7.46
C LYS A 95 -18.42 4.30 -5.96
N ILE A 96 -17.89 5.27 -5.23
CA ILE A 96 -18.19 5.46 -3.81
C ILE A 96 -19.11 6.66 -3.69
N GLU A 97 -20.36 6.41 -3.31
CA GLU A 97 -21.35 7.47 -3.12
C GLU A 97 -20.90 8.42 -2.01
N GLY A 98 -21.06 9.73 -2.24
CA GLY A 98 -20.71 10.77 -1.27
C GLY A 98 -19.24 11.10 -1.13
N SER A 99 -18.32 10.37 -1.79
CA SER A 99 -16.87 10.57 -1.59
C SER A 99 -16.27 11.73 -2.38
N GLY A 100 -16.95 12.26 -3.38
CA GLY A 100 -16.40 13.24 -4.33
C GLY A 100 -15.28 12.68 -5.24
N PHE A 101 -14.88 11.41 -5.06
CA PHE A 101 -13.93 10.73 -5.93
C PHE A 101 -14.67 10.09 -7.11
N THR A 102 -14.15 10.29 -8.30
CA THR A 102 -14.68 9.65 -9.50
C THR A 102 -14.11 8.25 -9.63
N ILE A 103 -14.87 7.34 -10.26
CA ILE A 103 -14.38 6.01 -10.63
C ILE A 103 -13.09 6.09 -11.46
N LEU A 104 -12.92 7.17 -12.22
CA LEU A 104 -11.73 7.42 -13.03
C LEU A 104 -10.46 7.50 -12.17
N ASN A 105 -10.56 8.06 -10.96
CA ASN A 105 -9.42 8.11 -10.05
C ASN A 105 -9.00 6.70 -9.58
N ALA A 106 -9.95 5.80 -9.34
CA ALA A 106 -9.63 4.41 -9.00
C ALA A 106 -9.09 3.63 -10.21
N LEU A 107 -9.63 3.88 -11.41
CA LEU A 107 -9.26 3.15 -12.61
C LEU A 107 -7.91 3.58 -13.21
N TYR A 108 -7.61 4.90 -13.17
CA TYR A 108 -6.48 5.48 -13.90
C TYR A 108 -5.46 6.17 -13.00
N CYS A 109 -5.60 6.07 -11.68
CA CYS A 109 -4.61 6.71 -10.84
C CYS A 109 -3.27 6.00 -10.99
N ALA A 110 -2.25 6.79 -11.31
CA ALA A 110 -0.86 6.40 -11.09
C ALA A 110 -0.44 6.94 -9.71
N PRO A 111 -0.64 6.19 -8.63
CA PRO A 111 -0.43 6.73 -7.31
C PRO A 111 1.06 6.94 -7.07
N ASN A 112 1.44 8.13 -6.59
CA ASN A 112 2.81 8.41 -6.17
C ASN A 112 3.39 7.32 -5.25
N LYS A 113 2.52 6.62 -4.52
CA LYS A 113 2.87 5.52 -3.63
C LYS A 113 3.64 4.39 -4.30
N ILE A 114 3.34 4.04 -5.54
CA ILE A 114 4.09 2.97 -6.21
C ILE A 114 5.55 3.36 -6.42
N TYR A 115 5.83 4.64 -6.67
CA TYR A 115 7.19 5.16 -6.79
C TYR A 115 7.86 5.34 -5.42
N GLU A 116 7.13 5.80 -4.40
CA GLU A 116 7.63 5.92 -3.03
C GLU A 116 8.04 4.54 -2.48
N TYR A 117 7.20 3.53 -2.66
CA TYR A 117 7.47 2.17 -2.21
C TYR A 117 8.58 1.51 -3.04
N ALA A 118 8.53 1.66 -4.36
CA ALA A 118 9.56 1.12 -5.24
C ALA A 118 10.94 1.76 -5.00
N GLY A 119 10.98 3.08 -4.75
CA GLY A 119 12.20 3.80 -4.37
C GLY A 119 12.82 3.32 -3.04
N CYS A 120 12.01 2.69 -2.19
CA CYS A 120 12.47 2.01 -0.98
C CYS A 120 12.66 0.50 -1.18
N ASN A 121 12.56 0.01 -2.42
CA ASN A 121 12.70 -1.40 -2.81
C ASN A 121 11.67 -2.32 -2.13
N ILE A 122 10.44 -1.86 -1.91
CA ILE A 122 9.41 -2.63 -1.21
C ILE A 122 8.43 -3.21 -2.23
N PRO A 123 8.22 -4.53 -2.25
CA PRO A 123 7.18 -5.16 -3.05
C PRO A 123 5.78 -4.79 -2.54
N MET A 124 4.81 -4.82 -3.44
CA MET A 124 3.50 -4.24 -3.18
C MET A 124 2.36 -5.24 -3.36
N ILE A 125 1.27 -4.99 -2.62
CA ILE A 125 -0.03 -5.62 -2.88
C ILE A 125 -1.02 -4.50 -3.16
N GLY A 126 -1.69 -4.58 -4.30
CA GLY A 126 -2.71 -3.63 -4.72
C GLY A 126 -4.06 -4.31 -4.97
N THR A 127 -5.06 -3.49 -5.21
CA THR A 127 -6.33 -3.94 -5.77
C THR A 127 -6.25 -3.98 -7.29
N ASP A 128 -7.02 -4.86 -7.93
CA ASP A 128 -7.03 -5.00 -9.39
C ASP A 128 -7.78 -3.82 -10.05
N VAL A 129 -7.09 -2.69 -10.16
CA VAL A 129 -7.52 -1.51 -10.91
C VAL A 129 -6.58 -1.27 -12.07
N LEU A 130 -7.11 -0.72 -13.17
CA LEU A 130 -6.37 -0.58 -14.43
C LEU A 130 -5.02 0.14 -14.27
N GLY A 131 -5.00 1.22 -13.51
CA GLY A 131 -3.77 2.02 -13.28
C GLY A 131 -2.68 1.31 -12.45
N LEU A 132 -3.03 0.22 -11.73
CA LEU A 132 -2.05 -0.59 -11.00
C LEU A 132 -1.67 -1.85 -11.75
N ARG A 133 -2.58 -2.42 -12.52
CA ARG A 133 -2.37 -3.70 -13.22
C ARG A 133 -1.15 -3.66 -14.13
N GLU A 134 -1.05 -2.64 -14.98
CA GLU A 134 0.05 -2.52 -15.95
C GLU A 134 1.44 -2.51 -15.29
N PRO A 135 1.76 -1.60 -14.35
CA PRO A 135 3.09 -1.60 -13.71
C PRO A 135 3.36 -2.87 -12.90
N PHE A 136 2.34 -3.46 -12.26
CA PHE A 136 2.53 -4.69 -11.49
C PHE A 136 2.82 -5.89 -12.37
N GLU A 137 2.09 -6.08 -13.47
CA GLU A 137 2.30 -7.19 -14.41
C GLU A 137 3.60 -7.02 -15.21
N LYS A 138 3.85 -5.80 -15.72
CA LYS A 138 5.01 -5.52 -16.58
C LYS A 138 6.33 -5.64 -15.84
N TYR A 139 6.39 -5.17 -14.60
CA TYR A 139 7.64 -5.12 -13.83
C TYR A 139 7.71 -6.18 -12.73
N ASN A 140 6.66 -6.94 -12.48
CA ASN A 140 6.58 -7.92 -11.39
C ASN A 140 7.00 -7.33 -10.03
N ILE A 141 6.43 -6.16 -9.69
CA ILE A 141 6.75 -5.42 -8.45
C ILE A 141 5.81 -5.77 -7.30
N GLY A 142 4.90 -6.71 -7.52
CA GLY A 142 3.91 -7.13 -6.54
C GLY A 142 2.71 -7.81 -7.18
N VAL A 143 1.60 -7.87 -6.47
CA VAL A 143 0.37 -8.55 -6.87
C VAL A 143 -0.84 -7.64 -6.78
N CYS A 144 -1.70 -7.65 -7.80
CA CYS A 144 -3.04 -7.06 -7.75
C CYS A 144 -4.07 -8.13 -7.37
N CYS A 145 -4.77 -7.92 -6.25
CA CYS A 145 -5.84 -8.80 -5.80
C CYS A 145 -7.07 -8.65 -6.71
N LYS A 146 -7.50 -9.73 -7.34
CA LYS A 146 -8.66 -9.77 -8.25
C LYS A 146 -9.97 -9.50 -7.52
N ASP A 147 -10.06 -9.89 -6.26
CA ASP A 147 -11.14 -9.54 -5.36
C ASP A 147 -10.56 -9.23 -3.96
N LEU A 148 -11.42 -8.72 -3.09
CA LEU A 148 -11.02 -8.29 -1.74
C LEU A 148 -11.46 -9.28 -0.65
N LYS A 149 -11.63 -10.55 -1.03
CA LYS A 149 -11.88 -11.61 -0.06
C LYS A 149 -10.62 -11.87 0.77
N PRO A 150 -10.78 -12.14 2.06
CA PRO A 150 -9.62 -12.40 2.93
C PRO A 150 -8.68 -13.50 2.40
N GLU A 151 -9.22 -14.55 1.81
CA GLU A 151 -8.44 -15.65 1.25
C GLU A 151 -7.56 -15.17 0.08
N THR A 152 -8.12 -14.40 -0.85
CA THR A 152 -7.37 -13.84 -1.99
C THR A 152 -6.26 -12.90 -1.52
N ILE A 153 -6.52 -12.08 -0.50
CA ILE A 153 -5.53 -11.18 0.08
C ILE A 153 -4.43 -11.97 0.78
N ILE A 154 -4.78 -13.01 1.54
CA ILE A 154 -3.80 -13.87 2.24
C ILE A 154 -2.89 -14.58 1.22
N ASP A 155 -3.46 -15.10 0.14
CA ASP A 155 -2.69 -15.75 -0.92
C ASP A 155 -1.73 -14.75 -1.59
N ALA A 156 -2.17 -13.51 -1.83
CA ALA A 156 -1.32 -12.43 -2.33
C ALA A 156 -0.17 -12.10 -1.36
N ILE A 157 -0.44 -12.00 -0.04
CA ILE A 157 0.57 -11.77 0.99
C ILE A 157 1.64 -12.88 0.95
N ARG A 158 1.21 -14.13 0.96
CA ARG A 158 2.11 -15.30 0.93
C ARG A 158 2.91 -15.39 -0.35
N TYR A 159 2.28 -15.07 -1.49
CA TYR A 159 2.96 -15.06 -2.78
C TYR A 159 4.05 -13.99 -2.83
N VAL A 160 3.76 -12.76 -2.40
CA VAL A 160 4.75 -11.68 -2.32
C VAL A 160 5.87 -12.03 -1.35
N ASP A 161 5.56 -12.60 -0.20
CA ASP A 161 6.57 -13.02 0.78
C ASP A 161 7.49 -14.12 0.23
N ALA A 162 6.94 -15.10 -0.46
CA ALA A 162 7.69 -16.19 -1.07
C ALA A 162 8.60 -15.73 -2.23
N ASN A 163 8.24 -14.63 -2.92
CA ASN A 163 9.00 -14.07 -4.05
C ASN A 163 9.67 -12.74 -3.70
N HIS A 164 9.83 -12.44 -2.41
CA HIS A 164 10.22 -11.14 -1.90
C HIS A 164 11.52 -10.61 -2.52
N ASP A 165 12.58 -11.41 -2.52
CA ASP A 165 13.91 -10.99 -3.00
C ASP A 165 13.93 -10.62 -4.49
N GLU A 166 13.14 -11.32 -5.30
CA GLU A 166 12.97 -11.02 -6.72
C GLU A 166 12.20 -9.70 -6.88
N MET A 167 11.08 -9.56 -6.18
CA MET A 167 10.24 -8.36 -6.27
C MET A 167 10.92 -7.10 -5.72
N VAL A 168 11.80 -7.23 -4.72
CA VAL A 168 12.67 -6.14 -4.25
C VAL A 168 13.56 -5.62 -5.36
N LYS A 169 14.22 -6.51 -6.13
CA LYS A 169 15.07 -6.15 -7.27
C LYS A 169 14.26 -5.49 -8.38
N ASN A 170 13.07 -6.04 -8.64
CA ASN A 170 12.15 -5.52 -9.64
C ASN A 170 11.59 -4.14 -9.26
N SER A 171 11.26 -3.92 -8.00
CA SER A 171 10.84 -2.61 -7.49
C SER A 171 11.92 -1.56 -7.70
N LYS A 172 13.18 -1.90 -7.41
CA LYS A 172 14.31 -1.02 -7.70
C LYS A 172 14.44 -0.72 -9.20
N ALA A 173 14.38 -1.73 -10.04
CA ALA A 173 14.48 -1.56 -11.49
C ALA A 173 13.33 -0.72 -12.06
N PHE A 174 12.11 -0.90 -11.53
CA PHE A 174 10.96 -0.07 -11.87
C PHE A 174 11.19 1.39 -11.50
N PHE A 175 11.65 1.68 -10.28
CA PHE A 175 11.95 3.03 -9.84
C PHE A 175 13.05 3.68 -10.68
N ASP A 176 14.13 2.97 -10.95
CA ASP A 176 15.27 3.45 -11.75
C ASP A 176 14.88 3.69 -13.22
N SER A 177 13.81 3.02 -13.72
CA SER A 177 13.29 3.24 -15.08
C SER A 177 12.44 4.51 -15.23
N ALA A 178 12.02 5.13 -14.14
CA ALA A 178 11.29 6.40 -14.15
C ALA A 178 12.27 7.56 -14.36
N ASP A 179 12.64 7.82 -15.62
CA ASP A 179 13.49 8.94 -16.00
C ASP A 179 12.69 10.26 -15.93
N LEU A 180 12.67 10.85 -14.74
CA LEU A 180 11.97 12.11 -14.48
C LEU A 180 12.59 13.28 -15.28
N ASP A 181 13.91 13.26 -15.48
CA ASP A 181 14.60 14.30 -16.23
C ASP A 181 14.21 14.26 -17.71
N TYR A 182 14.12 13.06 -18.29
CA TYR A 182 13.61 12.88 -19.65
C TYR A 182 12.17 13.36 -19.78
N ILE A 183 11.29 12.97 -18.85
CA ILE A 183 9.87 13.36 -18.86
C ILE A 183 9.72 14.89 -18.76
N VAL A 184 10.42 15.52 -17.83
CA VAL A 184 10.39 16.98 -17.64
C VAL A 184 10.93 17.68 -18.87
N ASN A 185 12.06 17.25 -19.43
CA ASN A 185 12.67 17.87 -20.61
C ASN A 185 11.80 17.69 -21.85
N SER A 186 11.09 16.59 -22.01
CA SER A 186 10.16 16.41 -23.14
C SER A 186 8.95 17.34 -23.08
N ILE A 187 8.49 17.70 -21.87
CA ILE A 187 7.35 18.61 -21.70
C ILE A 187 7.76 20.09 -21.87
N VAL A 188 8.99 20.44 -21.47
CA VAL A 188 9.46 21.84 -21.48
C VAL A 188 9.99 22.27 -22.85
N ASN A 189 10.43 21.33 -23.68
CA ASN A 189 11.04 21.60 -25.00
C ASN A 189 10.07 21.35 -26.19
N ASP A 190 8.83 20.97 -25.93
CA ASP A 190 7.71 20.98 -26.89
C ASP A 190 6.91 22.31 -26.78
#